data_b9e8b5fe95082b11b9401e1f96241042
#
_entry.id   b9e8b5fe95082b11b9401e1f96241042
#
_cell.length_a   1.000
_cell.length_b   1.000
_cell.length_c   1.000
_cell.angle_alpha   90.00
_cell.angle_beta   90.00
_cell.angle_gamma   90.00
#
_symmetry.space_group_name_H-M   'P 1'
#
loop_
_entity.id
_entity.type
_entity.pdbx_description
1 polymer ?
#
loop_
_entity_poly.entity_id
_entity_poly.type
_entity_poly.pdbx_seq_one_letter_code
_entity_poly.pdbx_strand_id
1 'polypeptide(L)'
;MKQFSLEEYLKNPNRKVVTRDGHPVRMICTDHANISYPIVGAIKGYDFPFCFGEDGYVVGSKCNDANDLFFTPEKKVCWANIYRGKDEPVIGHIFNSEEEARESSRHCNSYTKDLYLGTAKIEWEEE
;
A
#
# COMPACT_ATOMS: atom_id res chain seq x y z
N MET A 1 3.85 8.88 4.89
CA MET A 1 4.53 7.58 5.11
C MET A 1 4.30 7.11 6.54
N LYS A 2 4.14 5.82 6.72
CA LYS A 2 3.93 5.23 8.04
C LYS A 2 5.25 4.69 8.59
N GLN A 3 5.52 4.90 9.87
CA GLN A 3 6.73 4.37 10.50
C GLN A 3 6.78 2.86 10.40
N PHE A 4 7.99 2.31 10.16
CA PHE A 4 8.21 0.88 10.04
C PHE A 4 7.95 0.16 11.38
N SER A 5 7.37 -1.03 11.28
CA SER A 5 7.22 -1.97 12.37
C SER A 5 7.56 -3.37 11.87
N LEU A 6 8.44 -4.07 12.56
CA LEU A 6 8.82 -5.43 12.18
C LEU A 6 7.60 -6.36 12.19
N GLU A 7 6.71 -6.20 13.18
CA GLU A 7 5.50 -7.01 13.26
C GLU A 7 4.61 -6.84 12.02
N GLU A 8 4.39 -5.61 11.58
CA GLU A 8 3.61 -5.35 10.36
C GLU A 8 4.29 -5.87 9.11
N TYR A 9 5.61 -5.70 9.03
CA TYR A 9 6.39 -6.21 7.89
C TYR A 9 6.28 -7.73 7.77
N LEU A 10 6.38 -8.45 8.88
CA LEU A 10 6.28 -9.91 8.86
C LEU A 10 4.90 -10.41 8.45
N LYS A 11 3.85 -9.63 8.72
CA LYS A 11 2.49 -9.93 8.26
C LYS A 11 2.30 -9.69 6.77
N ASN A 12 3.04 -8.75 6.19
CA ASN A 12 2.97 -8.42 4.77
C ASN A 12 4.36 -8.06 4.24
N PRO A 13 5.22 -9.08 3.96
CA PRO A 13 6.60 -8.85 3.53
C PRO A 13 6.73 -8.27 2.13
N ASN A 14 5.64 -8.17 1.38
CA ASN A 14 5.64 -7.55 0.05
C ASN A 14 5.51 -6.03 0.11
N ARG A 15 5.24 -5.47 1.28
CA ARG A 15 5.10 -4.03 1.45
C ARG A 15 6.45 -3.34 1.23
N LYS A 16 6.43 -2.26 0.45
CA LYS A 16 7.66 -1.52 0.14
C LYS A 16 8.17 -0.74 1.34
N VAL A 17 9.48 -0.84 1.59
CA VAL A 17 10.17 -0.14 2.67
C VAL A 17 11.09 0.91 2.04
N VAL A 18 11.06 2.11 2.60
CA VAL A 18 11.90 3.23 2.18
C VAL A 18 12.51 3.90 3.40
N THR A 19 13.55 4.71 3.18
CA THR A 19 14.08 5.58 4.24
C THR A 19 13.20 6.80 4.41
N ARG A 20 13.45 7.58 5.47
CA ARG A 20 12.77 8.86 5.70
C ARG A 20 12.89 9.79 4.48
N ASP A 21 14.02 9.76 3.79
CA ASP A 21 14.24 10.55 2.58
C ASP A 21 13.65 9.92 1.31
N GLY A 22 13.01 8.77 1.43
CA GLY A 22 12.34 8.12 0.30
C GLY A 22 13.21 7.18 -0.52
N HIS A 23 14.43 6.85 -0.08
CA HIS A 23 15.30 5.91 -0.78
C HIS A 23 14.81 4.46 -0.59
N PRO A 24 14.68 3.67 -1.67
CA PRO A 24 14.26 2.27 -1.55
C PRO A 24 15.22 1.45 -0.69
N VAL A 25 14.68 0.54 0.11
CA VAL A 25 15.44 -0.36 0.98
C VAL A 25 15.12 -1.80 0.61
N ARG A 26 16.16 -2.60 0.36
CA ARG A 26 16.02 -4.04 0.17
C ARG A 26 16.28 -4.73 1.50
N MET A 27 15.27 -5.42 2.02
CA MET A 27 15.39 -6.16 3.27
C MET A 27 16.24 -7.41 3.06
N ILE A 28 17.34 -7.53 3.80
CA ILE A 28 18.25 -8.67 3.69
C ILE A 28 17.87 -9.76 4.69
N CYS A 29 17.67 -9.39 5.96
CA CYS A 29 17.15 -10.31 6.96
C CYS A 29 16.45 -9.53 8.08
N THR A 30 15.63 -10.25 8.86
CA THR A 30 14.87 -9.69 9.97
C THR A 30 15.19 -10.39 11.30
N ASP A 31 16.11 -11.34 11.29
CA ASP A 31 16.47 -12.17 12.44
C ASP A 31 17.97 -12.17 12.71
N HIS A 32 18.64 -11.06 12.42
CA HIS A 32 20.05 -10.91 12.73
C HIS A 32 20.32 -11.15 14.23
N ALA A 33 21.47 -11.74 14.55
CA ALA A 33 21.79 -12.17 15.91
C ALA A 33 21.84 -11.04 16.96
N ASN A 34 21.93 -9.78 16.53
CA ASN A 34 21.89 -8.65 17.44
C ASN A 34 20.44 -8.39 17.87
N ILE A 35 20.15 -8.59 19.16
CA ILE A 35 18.80 -8.46 19.71
C ILE A 35 18.24 -7.03 19.56
N SER A 36 19.10 -6.02 19.69
CA SER A 36 18.67 -4.62 19.58
C SER A 36 18.44 -4.15 18.15
N TYR A 37 19.13 -4.79 17.19
CA TYR A 37 19.07 -4.40 15.77
C TYR A 37 18.94 -5.66 14.90
N PRO A 38 17.78 -6.33 14.95
CA PRO A 38 17.60 -7.60 14.26
C PRO A 38 17.44 -7.47 12.74
N ILE A 39 17.22 -6.27 12.22
CA ILE A 39 16.94 -6.05 10.81
C ILE A 39 18.21 -5.59 10.11
N VAL A 40 18.49 -6.21 8.95
CA VAL A 40 19.57 -5.77 8.05
C VAL A 40 18.95 -5.41 6.71
N GLY A 41 19.24 -4.20 6.23
CA GLY A 41 18.72 -3.71 4.98
C GLY A 41 19.78 -3.00 4.14
N ALA A 42 19.63 -3.07 2.82
CA ALA A 42 20.49 -2.38 1.86
C ALA A 42 19.74 -1.17 1.31
N ILE A 43 20.25 0.02 1.60
CA ILE A 43 19.66 1.28 1.14
C ILE A 43 20.23 1.60 -0.25
N LYS A 44 19.36 1.89 -1.22
CA LYS A 44 19.81 2.27 -2.56
C LYS A 44 20.70 3.51 -2.50
N GLY A 45 21.87 3.41 -3.10
CA GLY A 45 22.87 4.48 -3.09
C GLY A 45 24.01 4.30 -2.11
N TYR A 46 23.95 3.27 -1.26
CA TYR A 46 25.01 2.93 -0.32
C TYR A 46 25.66 1.59 -0.69
N ASP A 47 26.97 1.48 -0.48
CA ASP A 47 27.73 0.28 -0.84
C ASP A 47 27.75 -0.79 0.26
N PHE A 48 27.11 -0.52 1.41
CA PHE A 48 27.12 -1.40 2.57
C PHE A 48 25.74 -1.47 3.23
N PRO A 49 25.43 -2.58 3.91
CA PRO A 49 24.13 -2.71 4.58
C PRO A 49 24.10 -1.94 5.90
N PHE A 50 22.88 -1.64 6.35
CA PHE A 50 22.63 -1.00 7.65
C PHE A 50 21.83 -1.93 8.54
N CYS A 51 22.02 -1.78 9.86
CA CYS A 51 21.23 -2.49 10.87
C CYS A 51 20.18 -1.57 11.45
N PHE A 52 18.98 -2.13 11.71
CA PHE A 52 17.83 -1.37 12.21
C PHE A 52 17.17 -2.11 13.36
N GLY A 53 16.59 -1.36 14.29
CA GLY A 53 15.75 -1.91 15.34
C GLY A 53 14.38 -2.34 14.83
N GLU A 54 13.59 -2.96 15.70
CA GLU A 54 12.24 -3.44 15.35
C GLU A 54 11.30 -2.31 14.90
N ASP A 55 11.54 -1.09 15.37
CA ASP A 55 10.75 0.10 14.99
C ASP A 55 11.31 0.78 13.74
N GLY A 56 12.35 0.22 13.13
CA GLY A 56 12.94 0.76 11.90
C GLY A 56 13.98 1.84 12.11
N TYR A 57 14.37 2.15 13.34
CA TYR A 57 15.42 3.14 13.59
C TYR A 57 16.78 2.55 13.26
N VAL A 58 17.57 3.28 12.46
CA VAL A 58 18.92 2.85 12.11
C VAL A 58 19.80 2.86 13.38
N VAL A 59 20.82 2.01 13.40
CA VAL A 59 21.74 1.91 14.54
C VAL A 59 22.30 3.29 14.89
N GLY A 60 22.17 3.69 16.17
CA GLY A 60 22.58 5.01 16.63
C GLY A 60 21.57 6.13 16.43
N SER A 61 20.41 5.86 15.81
CA SER A 61 19.37 6.84 15.60
C SER A 61 18.66 7.23 16.90
N LYS A 62 18.26 8.52 16.98
CA LYS A 62 17.43 9.05 18.05
C LYS A 62 16.04 9.42 17.53
N CYS A 63 15.49 8.60 16.64
CA CYS A 63 14.15 8.75 16.04
C CYS A 63 14.04 9.84 14.96
N ASN A 64 15.14 10.37 14.45
CA ASN A 64 15.13 11.43 13.45
C ASN A 64 16.22 11.28 12.38
N ASP A 65 16.77 10.08 12.21
CA ASP A 65 17.80 9.85 11.19
C ASP A 65 17.15 9.75 9.81
N ALA A 66 17.82 10.32 8.80
CA ALA A 66 17.35 10.27 7.41
C ALA A 66 17.26 8.85 6.88
N ASN A 67 17.99 7.90 7.46
CA ASN A 67 18.02 6.50 7.06
C ASN A 67 17.07 5.61 7.85
N ASP A 68 16.26 6.16 8.76
CA ASP A 68 15.23 5.40 9.45
C ASP A 68 14.21 4.85 8.45
N LEU A 69 13.67 3.65 8.74
CA LEU A 69 12.76 2.96 7.85
C LEU A 69 11.32 3.42 7.98
N PHE A 70 10.64 3.47 6.85
CA PHE A 70 9.21 3.77 6.76
C PHE A 70 8.56 2.85 5.73
N PHE A 71 7.24 2.66 5.84
CA PHE A 71 6.44 2.05 4.79
C PHE A 71 5.93 3.12 3.83
N THR A 72 5.93 2.80 2.54
CA THR A 72 5.24 3.66 1.58
C THR A 72 3.73 3.54 1.78
N PRO A 73 2.93 4.58 1.42
CA PRO A 73 1.48 4.44 1.42
C PRO A 73 1.06 3.31 0.48
N GLU A 74 0.08 2.51 0.91
CA GLU A 74 -0.48 1.47 0.08
C GLU A 74 -1.52 2.06 -0.87
N LYS A 75 -1.40 1.73 -2.17
CA LYS A 75 -2.43 2.08 -3.13
C LYS A 75 -3.55 1.06 -3.05
N LYS A 76 -4.75 1.56 -2.83
CA LYS A 76 -5.97 0.75 -2.84
C LYS A 76 -6.77 1.08 -4.08
N VAL A 77 -7.40 0.06 -4.64
CA VAL A 77 -8.17 0.18 -5.87
C VAL A 77 -9.50 -0.54 -5.70
N CYS A 78 -10.56 0.07 -6.19
CA CYS A 78 -11.83 -0.61 -6.37
C CYS A 78 -12.49 -0.13 -7.66
N TRP A 79 -13.53 -0.81 -8.09
CA TRP A 79 -14.31 -0.44 -9.27
C TRP A 79 -15.76 -0.26 -8.86
N ALA A 80 -16.41 0.72 -9.44
CA ALA A 80 -17.81 0.99 -9.19
C ALA A 80 -18.54 1.20 -10.50
N ASN A 81 -19.76 0.68 -10.58
CA ASN A 81 -20.63 0.98 -11.71
C ASN A 81 -21.35 2.30 -11.47
N ILE A 82 -21.43 3.11 -12.52
CA ILE A 82 -22.08 4.40 -12.47
C ILE A 82 -23.37 4.35 -13.27
N TYR A 83 -24.43 4.82 -12.67
CA TYR A 83 -25.77 4.81 -13.26
C TYR A 83 -26.33 6.21 -13.37
N ARG A 84 -27.24 6.42 -14.31
CA ARG A 84 -27.93 7.69 -14.46
C ARG A 84 -28.92 7.90 -13.33
N GLY A 85 -28.70 8.94 -12.53
CA GLY A 85 -29.66 9.37 -11.52
C GLY A 85 -30.60 10.43 -12.08
N LYS A 86 -31.50 10.91 -11.24
CA LYS A 86 -32.50 11.90 -11.64
C LYS A 86 -31.86 13.23 -12.02
N ASP A 87 -30.95 13.74 -11.19
CA ASP A 87 -30.32 15.04 -11.38
C ASP A 87 -28.80 14.92 -11.54
N GLU A 88 -28.20 13.79 -11.12
CA GLU A 88 -26.77 13.56 -11.16
C GLU A 88 -26.47 12.06 -11.26
N PRO A 89 -25.28 11.66 -11.74
CA PRO A 89 -24.87 10.26 -11.73
C PRO A 89 -24.81 9.71 -10.32
N VAL A 90 -25.16 8.44 -10.15
CA VAL A 90 -25.08 7.75 -8.86
C VAL A 90 -24.14 6.56 -8.98
N ILE A 91 -23.43 6.27 -7.87
CA ILE A 91 -22.53 5.13 -7.78
C ILE A 91 -23.30 3.94 -7.24
N GLY A 92 -23.22 2.82 -7.93
CA GLY A 92 -23.79 1.55 -7.47
C GLY A 92 -22.85 0.82 -6.52
N HIS A 93 -22.92 -0.51 -6.54
CA HIS A 93 -22.06 -1.34 -5.70
C HIS A 93 -20.58 -1.19 -6.08
N ILE A 94 -19.71 -1.42 -5.10
CA ILE A 94 -18.26 -1.40 -5.25
C ILE A 94 -17.74 -2.82 -5.41
N PHE A 95 -16.81 -3.02 -6.32
CA PHE A 95 -16.24 -4.34 -6.65
C PHE A 95 -14.73 -4.32 -6.52
N ASN A 96 -14.14 -5.48 -6.31
CA ASN A 96 -12.68 -5.63 -6.17
C ASN A 96 -11.96 -5.71 -7.52
N SER A 97 -12.68 -5.94 -8.61
CA SER A 97 -12.09 -5.99 -9.95
C SER A 97 -13.02 -5.36 -10.98
N GLU A 98 -12.42 -4.88 -12.07
CA GLU A 98 -13.18 -4.33 -13.20
C GLU A 98 -14.10 -5.39 -13.82
N GLU A 99 -13.60 -6.62 -13.94
CA GLU A 99 -14.37 -7.71 -14.53
C GLU A 99 -15.65 -7.99 -13.73
N GLU A 100 -15.55 -8.06 -12.40
CA GLU A 100 -16.71 -8.25 -11.54
C GLU A 100 -17.72 -7.11 -11.69
N ALA A 101 -17.24 -5.86 -11.76
CA ALA A 101 -18.11 -4.71 -11.92
C ALA A 101 -18.85 -4.75 -13.25
N ARG A 102 -18.15 -5.03 -14.34
CA ARG A 102 -18.75 -5.10 -15.67
C ARG A 102 -19.72 -6.29 -15.81
N GLU A 103 -19.37 -7.43 -15.21
CA GLU A 103 -20.25 -8.59 -15.21
C GLU A 103 -21.53 -8.31 -14.45
N SER A 104 -21.46 -7.65 -13.30
CA SER A 104 -22.63 -7.23 -12.55
C SER A 104 -23.56 -6.34 -13.38
N SER A 105 -23.02 -5.43 -14.18
CA SER A 105 -23.82 -4.55 -15.04
C SER A 105 -24.58 -5.33 -16.10
N ARG A 106 -24.04 -6.46 -16.58
CA ARG A 106 -24.68 -7.32 -17.59
C ARG A 106 -25.85 -8.10 -17.01
N HIS A 107 -25.84 -8.36 -15.70
CA HIS A 107 -26.88 -9.14 -15.02
C HIS A 107 -27.95 -8.27 -14.36
N CYS A 108 -27.91 -6.96 -14.57
CA CYS A 108 -28.94 -6.06 -14.11
C CYS A 108 -30.25 -6.34 -14.87
N ASN A 109 -31.39 -6.03 -14.21
CA ASN A 109 -32.67 -6.08 -14.90
C ASN A 109 -32.71 -5.01 -16.02
N SER A 110 -33.69 -5.11 -16.92
CA SER A 110 -33.78 -4.20 -18.08
C SER A 110 -33.88 -2.74 -17.70
N TYR A 111 -34.49 -2.43 -16.56
CA TYR A 111 -34.63 -1.05 -16.08
C TYR A 111 -33.27 -0.44 -15.69
N THR A 112 -32.49 -1.17 -14.87
CA THR A 112 -31.18 -0.68 -14.42
C THR A 112 -30.14 -0.75 -15.54
N LYS A 113 -30.26 -1.69 -16.47
CA LYS A 113 -29.37 -1.82 -17.60
C LYS A 113 -29.38 -0.59 -18.50
N ASP A 114 -30.56 -0.01 -18.72
CA ASP A 114 -30.71 1.19 -19.53
C ASP A 114 -30.14 2.45 -18.86
N LEU A 115 -29.93 2.40 -17.55
CA LEU A 115 -29.37 3.49 -16.76
C LEU A 115 -27.85 3.40 -16.55
N TYR A 116 -27.24 2.28 -16.95
CA TYR A 116 -25.81 2.08 -16.79
C TYR A 116 -25.01 3.01 -17.67
N LEU A 117 -24.12 3.81 -17.06
CA LEU A 117 -23.28 4.78 -17.78
C LEU A 117 -21.86 4.27 -18.00
N GLY A 118 -21.33 3.45 -17.10
CA GLY A 118 -19.98 2.93 -17.22
C GLY A 118 -19.42 2.42 -15.89
N THR A 119 -18.20 1.90 -15.95
CA THR A 119 -17.47 1.43 -14.78
C THR A 119 -16.27 2.34 -14.53
N ALA A 120 -16.14 2.83 -13.31
CA ALA A 120 -15.04 3.72 -12.93
C ALA A 120 -14.07 2.99 -12.00
N LYS A 121 -12.78 3.28 -12.19
CA LYS A 121 -11.72 2.84 -11.30
C LYS A 121 -11.51 3.93 -10.24
N ILE A 122 -11.52 3.53 -8.98
CA ILE A 122 -11.30 4.43 -7.85
C ILE A 122 -10.00 4.04 -7.17
N GLU A 123 -9.08 4.98 -7.04
CA GLU A 123 -7.78 4.77 -6.41
C GLU A 123 -7.61 5.73 -5.24
N TRP A 124 -7.00 5.25 -4.17
CA TRP A 124 -6.61 6.09 -3.04
C TRP A 124 -5.40 5.49 -2.34
N GLU A 125 -4.74 6.29 -1.51
CA GLU A 125 -3.60 5.85 -0.72
C GLU A 125 -3.99 5.75 0.75
N GLU A 126 -3.66 4.62 1.39
CA GLU A 126 -3.84 4.41 2.83
C GLU A 126 -2.48 4.31 3.50
N GLU A 127 -2.32 5.02 4.60
CA GLU A 127 -1.13 4.90 5.43
C GLU A 127 -1.30 3.90 6.56
#